data_fb709a63636418ffd9efbb27c8e0659e
#
_entry.id   fb709a63636418ffd9efbb27c8e0659e
#
_cell.length_a   1.000
_cell.length_b   1.000
_cell.length_c   1.000
_cell.angle_alpha   90.00
_cell.angle_beta   90.00
_cell.angle_gamma   90.00
#
_symmetry.space_group_name_H-M   'P 1'
#
loop_
_entity.id
_entity.type
_entity.pdbx_description
1 polymer ?
#
loop_
_entity_poly.entity_id
_entity_poly.type
_entity_poly.pdbx_seq_one_letter_code
_entity_poly.pdbx_strand_id
1 'polypeptide(L)'
;MEPSLTDRQKLLRNSLIGNALFSMLSAVAILASSGWLAQFLGLRDHMVLTVLAISLAAYAVVLLINARRPKIKISDAWMAVILDAIWVIGSYALIFVVPFTFGGKWLIAAVAEIVFVFAILQSFGIRRVMKSEQTT
;
A
#
# COMPACT_ATOMS: atom_id res chain seq x y z
N MET A 1 -20.94 -24.31 12.41
CA MET A 1 -21.13 -23.78 11.03
C MET A 1 -19.85 -23.26 10.46
N GLU A 2 -19.38 -23.84 9.38
CA GLU A 2 -18.13 -23.37 8.76
C GLU A 2 -18.36 -22.06 8.02
N PRO A 3 -17.42 -21.10 8.12
CA PRO A 3 -17.54 -19.85 7.37
C PRO A 3 -17.46 -20.09 5.86
N SER A 4 -18.23 -19.32 5.11
CA SER A 4 -18.18 -19.37 3.65
C SER A 4 -16.82 -18.90 3.13
N LEU A 5 -16.49 -19.19 1.86
CA LEU A 5 -15.29 -18.71 1.23
C LEU A 5 -15.20 -17.16 1.28
N THR A 6 -16.35 -16.48 1.10
CA THR A 6 -16.43 -15.02 1.20
C THR A 6 -16.01 -14.54 2.59
N ASP A 7 -16.49 -15.21 3.67
CA ASP A 7 -16.13 -14.85 5.04
C ASP A 7 -14.66 -15.08 5.32
N ARG A 8 -14.09 -16.16 4.79
CA ARG A 8 -12.67 -16.48 4.98
C ARG A 8 -11.75 -15.44 4.33
N GLN A 9 -12.19 -14.86 3.20
CA GLN A 9 -11.42 -13.87 2.47
C GLN A 9 -11.72 -12.43 2.88
N LYS A 10 -12.68 -12.21 3.78
CA LYS A 10 -13.19 -10.87 4.11
C LYS A 10 -12.09 -9.94 4.60
N LEU A 11 -11.25 -10.40 5.53
CA LEU A 11 -10.15 -9.57 6.05
C LEU A 11 -9.17 -9.23 4.94
N LEU A 12 -8.77 -10.21 4.14
CA LEU A 12 -7.82 -9.99 3.04
C LEU A 12 -8.41 -9.03 2.00
N ARG A 13 -9.67 -9.27 1.61
CA ARG A 13 -10.35 -8.41 0.62
C ARG A 13 -10.45 -6.97 1.11
N ASN A 14 -10.88 -6.78 2.35
CA ASN A 14 -11.03 -5.45 2.92
C ASN A 14 -9.69 -4.73 3.04
N SER A 15 -8.63 -5.42 3.43
CA SER A 15 -7.32 -4.82 3.53
C SER A 15 -6.74 -4.46 2.15
N LEU A 16 -6.97 -5.28 1.12
CA LEU A 16 -6.56 -4.96 -0.25
C LEU A 16 -7.32 -3.75 -0.79
N ILE A 17 -8.63 -3.68 -0.55
CA ILE A 17 -9.45 -2.53 -0.97
C ILE A 17 -9.00 -1.27 -0.23
N GLY A 18 -8.77 -1.35 1.08
CA GLY A 18 -8.29 -0.23 1.88
C GLY A 18 -6.94 0.28 1.37
N ASN A 19 -6.01 -0.63 1.10
CA ASN A 19 -4.70 -0.28 0.54
C ASN A 19 -4.84 0.36 -0.85
N ALA A 20 -5.71 -0.19 -1.70
CA ALA A 20 -5.98 0.37 -3.03
C ALA A 20 -6.54 1.79 -2.94
N LEU A 21 -7.52 2.02 -2.06
CA LEU A 21 -8.11 3.34 -1.85
C LEU A 21 -7.07 4.33 -1.32
N PHE A 22 -6.29 3.92 -0.33
CA PHE A 22 -5.23 4.76 0.22
C PHE A 22 -4.20 5.14 -0.86
N SER A 23 -3.78 4.17 -1.67
CA SER A 23 -2.81 4.40 -2.75
C SER A 23 -3.37 5.33 -3.82
N MET A 24 -4.64 5.14 -4.21
CA MET A 24 -5.28 6.00 -5.22
C MET A 24 -5.48 7.43 -4.71
N LEU A 25 -5.96 7.58 -3.47
CA LEU A 25 -6.13 8.89 -2.86
C LEU A 25 -4.79 9.60 -2.72
N SER A 26 -3.74 8.87 -2.34
CA SER A 26 -2.39 9.41 -2.28
C SER A 26 -1.91 9.86 -3.66
N ALA A 27 -2.15 9.07 -4.70
CA ALA A 27 -1.77 9.41 -6.06
C ALA A 27 -2.44 10.72 -6.51
N VAL A 28 -3.75 10.85 -6.28
CA VAL A 28 -4.51 12.05 -6.64
C VAL A 28 -4.00 13.26 -5.85
N ALA A 29 -3.79 13.11 -4.55
CA ALA A 29 -3.31 14.19 -3.69
C ALA A 29 -1.91 14.65 -4.12
N ILE A 30 -1.02 13.72 -4.45
CA ILE A 30 0.33 14.04 -4.92
C ILE A 30 0.26 14.81 -6.25
N LEU A 31 -0.53 14.34 -7.22
CA LEU A 31 -0.66 15.01 -8.52
C LEU A 31 -1.26 16.41 -8.37
N ALA A 32 -2.29 16.56 -7.52
CA ALA A 32 -2.97 17.83 -7.33
C ALA A 32 -2.09 18.87 -6.62
N SER A 33 -1.12 18.44 -5.82
CA SER A 33 -0.30 19.31 -4.98
C SER A 33 1.21 19.14 -5.21
N SER A 34 1.62 18.63 -6.36
CA SER A 34 3.02 18.23 -6.59
C SER A 34 4.02 19.37 -6.36
N GLY A 35 3.73 20.59 -6.81
CA GLY A 35 4.60 21.74 -6.63
C GLY A 35 4.76 22.10 -5.15
N TRP A 36 3.64 22.24 -4.45
CA TRP A 36 3.64 22.55 -3.01
C TRP A 36 4.30 21.42 -2.21
N LEU A 37 3.96 20.18 -2.54
CA LEU A 37 4.48 19.01 -1.83
C LEU A 37 5.99 18.88 -2.02
N ALA A 38 6.51 19.14 -3.23
CA ALA A 38 7.94 19.13 -3.49
C ALA A 38 8.66 20.15 -2.59
N GLN A 39 8.12 21.36 -2.47
CA GLN A 39 8.67 22.38 -1.59
C GLN A 39 8.60 21.94 -0.11
N PHE A 40 7.47 21.39 0.31
CA PHE A 40 7.29 20.90 1.68
C PHE A 40 8.31 19.81 2.02
N LEU A 41 8.60 18.91 1.08
CA LEU A 41 9.56 17.83 1.26
C LEU A 41 11.03 18.29 1.11
N GLY A 42 11.24 19.44 0.50
CA GLY A 42 12.60 19.96 0.21
C GLY A 42 13.19 19.38 -1.07
N LEU A 43 12.33 18.93 -2.01
CA LEU A 43 12.78 18.39 -3.30
C LEU A 43 12.93 19.52 -4.32
N ARG A 44 13.95 19.41 -5.17
CA ARG A 44 14.19 20.39 -6.23
C ARG A 44 13.27 20.17 -7.42
N ASP A 45 12.91 18.92 -7.71
CA ASP A 45 12.14 18.54 -8.88
C ASP A 45 10.87 17.77 -8.46
N HIS A 46 9.74 18.24 -8.98
CA HIS A 46 8.44 17.61 -8.72
C HIS A 46 8.19 16.38 -9.62
N MET A 47 9.02 16.14 -10.63
CA MET A 47 8.87 14.96 -11.52
C MET A 47 8.92 13.64 -10.76
N VAL A 48 9.75 13.57 -9.71
CA VAL A 48 9.82 12.38 -8.85
C VAL A 48 8.44 12.08 -8.26
N LEU A 49 7.74 13.11 -7.81
CA LEU A 49 6.39 12.96 -7.25
C LEU A 49 5.38 12.51 -8.30
N THR A 50 5.50 13.03 -9.52
CA THR A 50 4.62 12.63 -10.63
C THR A 50 4.79 11.16 -10.96
N VAL A 51 6.03 10.68 -11.08
CA VAL A 51 6.33 9.27 -11.33
C VAL A 51 5.79 8.41 -10.18
N LEU A 52 5.99 8.84 -8.95
CA LEU A 52 5.49 8.16 -7.77
C LEU A 52 3.96 8.03 -7.81
N ALA A 53 3.27 9.12 -8.12
CA ALA A 53 1.81 9.14 -8.17
C ALA A 53 1.26 8.18 -9.23
N ILE A 54 1.86 8.18 -10.41
CA ILE A 54 1.47 7.26 -11.49
C ILE A 54 1.69 5.81 -11.05
N SER A 55 2.81 5.52 -10.41
CA SER A 55 3.12 4.19 -9.89
C SER A 55 2.11 3.75 -8.82
N LEU A 56 1.73 4.64 -7.91
CA LEU A 56 0.73 4.36 -6.88
C LEU A 56 -0.65 4.10 -7.49
N ALA A 57 -1.03 4.86 -8.52
CA ALA A 57 -2.30 4.66 -9.20
C ALA A 57 -2.35 3.30 -9.89
N ALA A 58 -1.27 2.92 -10.58
CA ALA A 58 -1.17 1.61 -11.23
C ALA A 58 -1.24 0.47 -10.19
N TYR A 59 -0.53 0.63 -9.08
CA TYR A 59 -0.54 -0.33 -7.97
C TYR A 59 -1.95 -0.48 -7.39
N ALA A 60 -2.65 0.63 -7.19
CA ALA A 60 -4.02 0.63 -6.68
C ALA A 60 -4.96 -0.16 -7.58
N VAL A 61 -4.82 0.00 -8.90
CA VAL A 61 -5.64 -0.73 -9.87
C VAL A 61 -5.37 -2.24 -9.78
N VAL A 62 -4.10 -2.64 -9.68
CA VAL A 62 -3.73 -4.06 -9.55
C VAL A 62 -4.32 -4.66 -8.27
N LEU A 63 -4.23 -3.94 -7.15
CA LEU A 63 -4.81 -4.39 -5.87
C LEU A 63 -6.33 -4.56 -5.99
N LEU A 64 -6.98 -3.60 -6.63
CA LEU A 64 -8.44 -3.61 -6.74
C LEU A 64 -8.92 -4.75 -7.64
N ILE A 65 -8.21 -5.02 -8.74
CA ILE A 65 -8.52 -6.15 -9.62
C ILE A 65 -8.47 -7.45 -8.83
N ASN A 66 -7.41 -7.68 -8.06
CA ASN A 66 -7.29 -8.90 -7.25
C ASN A 66 -8.38 -8.96 -6.18
N ALA A 67 -8.67 -7.83 -5.52
CA ALA A 67 -9.69 -7.77 -4.45
C ALA A 67 -11.09 -8.07 -4.96
N ARG A 68 -11.37 -7.79 -6.23
CA ARG A 68 -12.70 -8.04 -6.84
C ARG A 68 -12.88 -9.46 -7.35
N ARG A 69 -11.84 -10.27 -7.38
CA ARG A 69 -11.96 -11.67 -7.81
C ARG A 69 -12.83 -12.45 -6.81
N PRO A 70 -13.70 -13.36 -7.29
CA PRO A 70 -14.45 -14.21 -6.37
C PRO A 70 -13.54 -15.00 -5.43
N LYS A 71 -12.43 -15.51 -5.96
CA LYS A 71 -11.36 -16.11 -5.16
C LYS A 71 -10.10 -15.28 -5.33
N ILE A 72 -9.62 -14.69 -4.25
CA ILE A 72 -8.43 -13.84 -4.25
C ILE A 72 -7.20 -14.72 -4.54
N LYS A 73 -6.39 -14.26 -5.48
CA LYS A 73 -5.15 -14.95 -5.84
C LYS A 73 -4.09 -14.68 -4.77
N ILE A 74 -3.69 -15.72 -4.06
CA ILE A 74 -2.79 -15.61 -2.90
C ILE A 74 -1.40 -15.12 -3.32
N SER A 75 -0.90 -15.56 -4.48
CA SER A 75 0.41 -15.09 -4.97
C SER A 75 0.42 -13.57 -5.21
N ASP A 76 -0.67 -13.02 -5.75
CA ASP A 76 -0.79 -11.58 -5.98
C ASP A 76 -0.94 -10.83 -4.65
N ALA A 77 -1.62 -11.42 -3.67
CA ALA A 77 -1.72 -10.85 -2.33
C ALA A 77 -0.36 -10.80 -1.63
N TRP A 78 0.44 -11.86 -1.74
CA TRP A 78 1.81 -11.86 -1.21
C TRP A 78 2.68 -10.83 -1.91
N MET A 79 2.51 -10.65 -3.23
CA MET A 79 3.21 -9.60 -3.98
C MET A 79 2.91 -8.23 -3.39
N ALA A 80 1.64 -7.97 -3.04
CA ALA A 80 1.25 -6.70 -2.41
C ALA A 80 1.97 -6.51 -1.07
N VAL A 81 2.03 -7.54 -0.23
CA VAL A 81 2.73 -7.48 1.07
C VAL A 81 4.22 -7.18 0.87
N ILE A 82 4.85 -7.86 -0.08
CA ILE A 82 6.28 -7.65 -0.38
C ILE A 82 6.53 -6.23 -0.86
N LEU A 83 5.69 -5.72 -1.78
CA LEU A 83 5.84 -4.35 -2.29
C LEU A 83 5.60 -3.32 -1.20
N ASP A 84 4.63 -3.55 -0.32
CA ASP A 84 4.40 -2.67 0.84
C ASP A 84 5.61 -2.69 1.79
N ALA A 85 6.19 -3.85 2.05
CA ALA A 85 7.38 -3.98 2.89
C ALA A 85 8.57 -3.24 2.29
N ILE A 86 8.79 -3.37 0.98
CA ILE A 86 9.84 -2.65 0.25
C ILE A 86 9.60 -1.14 0.36
N TRP A 87 8.34 -0.71 0.24
CA TRP A 87 7.98 0.69 0.37
C TRP A 87 8.33 1.23 1.77
N VAL A 88 7.98 0.50 2.82
CA VAL A 88 8.25 0.90 4.21
C VAL A 88 9.77 1.00 4.45
N ILE A 89 10.50 -0.04 4.07
CA ILE A 89 11.95 -0.08 4.24
C ILE A 89 12.62 1.04 3.43
N GLY A 90 12.21 1.21 2.18
CA GLY A 90 12.73 2.25 1.30
C GLY A 90 12.44 3.64 1.83
N SER A 91 11.23 3.86 2.38
CA SER A 91 10.85 5.16 2.96
C SER A 91 11.76 5.53 4.13
N TYR A 92 12.02 4.61 5.04
CA TYR A 92 12.91 4.88 6.18
C TYR A 92 14.36 5.06 5.72
N ALA A 93 14.82 4.29 4.75
CA ALA A 93 16.16 4.48 4.17
C ALA A 93 16.31 5.88 3.58
N LEU A 94 15.30 6.34 2.83
CA LEU A 94 15.31 7.68 2.22
C LEU A 94 15.33 8.79 3.28
N ILE A 95 14.62 8.62 4.39
CA ILE A 95 14.61 9.60 5.49
C ILE A 95 16.03 9.86 6.00
N PHE A 96 16.87 8.82 6.04
CA PHE A 96 18.24 8.95 6.54
C PHE A 96 19.23 9.45 5.47
N VAL A 97 18.96 9.21 4.20
CA VAL A 97 19.90 9.49 3.10
C VAL A 97 19.61 10.83 2.41
N VAL A 98 18.33 11.12 2.18
CA VAL A 98 17.91 12.33 1.46
C VAL A 98 17.68 13.47 2.46
N PRO A 99 18.16 14.70 2.15
CA PRO A 99 17.99 15.84 3.07
C PRO A 99 16.57 16.44 2.96
N PHE A 100 15.56 15.66 3.33
CA PHE A 100 14.20 16.15 3.43
C PHE A 100 14.06 17.19 4.56
N THR A 101 13.05 18.05 4.45
CA THR A 101 12.68 18.94 5.56
C THR A 101 12.23 18.12 6.76
N PHE A 102 12.26 18.73 7.95
CA PHE A 102 11.79 18.07 9.17
C PHE A 102 10.33 17.61 9.04
N GLY A 103 9.45 18.50 8.55
CA GLY A 103 8.05 18.15 8.29
C GLY A 103 7.89 17.05 7.22
N GLY A 104 8.75 17.10 6.20
CA GLY A 104 8.76 16.08 5.13
C GLY A 104 9.12 14.71 5.67
N LYS A 105 10.11 14.61 6.55
CA LYS A 105 10.49 13.34 7.19
C LYS A 105 9.34 12.74 8.00
N TRP A 106 8.63 13.57 8.75
CA TRP A 106 7.48 13.12 9.52
C TRP A 106 6.34 12.65 8.62
N LEU A 107 6.10 13.35 7.52
CA LEU A 107 5.06 12.94 6.56
C LEU A 107 5.39 11.58 5.94
N ILE A 108 6.63 11.38 5.51
CA ILE A 108 7.08 10.11 4.93
C ILE A 108 6.94 8.99 5.96
N ALA A 109 7.34 9.22 7.20
CA ALA A 109 7.22 8.24 8.28
C ALA A 109 5.75 7.89 8.55
N ALA A 110 4.86 8.88 8.59
CA ALA A 110 3.43 8.65 8.82
C ALA A 110 2.83 7.78 7.71
N VAL A 111 3.14 8.08 6.46
CA VAL A 111 2.66 7.27 5.32
C VAL A 111 3.23 5.85 5.39
N ALA A 112 4.52 5.72 5.72
CA ALA A 112 5.15 4.40 5.86
C ALA A 112 4.46 3.56 6.95
N GLU A 113 4.07 4.16 8.07
CA GLU A 113 3.36 3.46 9.14
C GLU A 113 1.98 2.97 8.69
N ILE A 114 1.26 3.78 7.92
CA ILE A 114 -0.05 3.38 7.38
C ILE A 114 0.12 2.18 6.44
N VAL A 115 1.11 2.22 5.55
CA VAL A 115 1.40 1.11 4.63
C VAL A 115 1.81 -0.13 5.41
N PHE A 116 2.59 0.04 6.48
CA PHE A 116 3.00 -1.07 7.35
C PHE A 116 1.78 -1.76 7.98
N VAL A 117 0.80 -0.99 8.43
CA VAL A 117 -0.46 -1.55 8.97
C VAL A 117 -1.18 -2.38 7.90
N PHE A 118 -1.26 -1.87 6.67
CA PHE A 118 -1.88 -2.64 5.58
C PHE A 118 -1.11 -3.93 5.30
N ALA A 119 0.22 -3.89 5.33
CA ALA A 119 1.04 -5.10 5.13
C ALA A 119 0.74 -6.16 6.20
N ILE A 120 0.61 -5.73 7.45
CA ILE A 120 0.27 -6.63 8.56
C ILE A 120 -1.12 -7.22 8.37
N LEU A 121 -2.12 -6.40 8.07
CA LEU A 121 -3.49 -6.84 7.87
C LEU A 121 -3.62 -7.81 6.70
N GLN A 122 -2.93 -7.51 5.60
CA GLN A 122 -2.90 -8.40 4.43
C GLN A 122 -2.24 -9.74 4.77
N SER A 123 -1.14 -9.71 5.52
CA SER A 123 -0.45 -10.94 5.95
C SER A 123 -1.35 -11.82 6.80
N PHE A 124 -2.05 -11.25 7.76
CA PHE A 124 -3.02 -11.99 8.57
C PHE A 124 -4.17 -12.53 7.71
N GLY A 125 -4.66 -11.74 6.78
CA GLY A 125 -5.71 -12.16 5.87
C GLY A 125 -5.30 -13.35 5.02
N ILE A 126 -4.08 -13.31 4.47
CA ILE A 126 -3.52 -14.41 3.68
C ILE A 126 -3.41 -15.69 4.53
N ARG A 127 -2.85 -15.57 5.73
CA ARG A 127 -2.70 -16.71 6.63
C ARG A 127 -4.06 -17.33 6.98
N ARG A 128 -5.06 -16.49 7.19
CA ARG A 128 -6.41 -16.95 7.50
C ARG A 128 -7.01 -17.76 6.34
N VAL A 129 -6.85 -17.28 5.10
CA VAL A 129 -7.34 -17.98 3.91
C VAL A 129 -6.57 -19.30 3.73
N MET A 130 -5.25 -19.29 3.83
CA MET A 130 -4.41 -20.49 3.68
C MET A 130 -4.72 -21.54 4.73
N LYS A 131 -4.91 -21.12 5.97
CA LYS A 131 -5.25 -22.03 7.07
C LYS A 131 -6.60 -22.70 6.82
N SER A 132 -7.57 -21.97 6.31
CA SER A 132 -8.88 -22.51 5.97
C SER A 132 -8.78 -23.57 4.88
N GLU A 133 -7.95 -23.35 3.86
CA GLU A 133 -7.75 -24.30 2.77
C GLU A 133 -7.09 -25.59 3.26
N GLN A 134 -6.19 -25.52 4.23
CA GLN A 134 -5.50 -26.68 4.79
C GLN A 134 -6.43 -27.57 5.61
N THR A 135 -7.51 -27.04 6.13
CA THR A 135 -8.45 -27.83 6.97
C THR A 135 -9.53 -28.52 6.15
N THR A 136 -9.59 -28.30 4.85
CA THR A 136 -10.50 -29.01 3.96
C THR A 136 -9.74 -30.05 3.16
#